data_a9dbb72eb6a1a55b48b35087dcafc564
#
_entry.id   a9dbb72eb6a1a55b48b35087dcafc564
#
_cell.length_a   1.000
_cell.length_b   1.000
_cell.length_c   1.000
_cell.angle_alpha   90.00
_cell.angle_beta   90.00
_cell.angle_gamma   90.00
#
_symmetry.space_group_name_H-M   'P 1'
#
loop_
_entity.id
_entity.type
_entity.pdbx_description
1 polymer ?
#
loop_
_entity_poly.entity_id
_entity_poly.type
_entity_poly.pdbx_seq_one_letter_code
_entity_poly.pdbx_strand_id
1 'polypeptide(L)'
;DFVFDKKRDFPALHVYHFAPYETIALKRMMGKYATRENEIDILLRTKCFVDLHRILKQSIRAGVERYSLKDLEKYHGFVREMDLRTLSKFKADFEFLLESKKFELITEEMKQAIQLYNQDDCFSTLHLHQWLEKERALLISKGSDIPRPISNDIEEPEHVTAHLERITPIYEALMHEIPLDVTERTKEQQARFILANMLDWYRREQKSFWWEYYRIMELEPDELLDEKTAITYLQFTGE
;
A
#
# COMPACT_ATOMS: atom_id res chain seq x y z
N ASP A 1 -0.09 1.88 -12.76
CA ASP A 1 -0.80 1.70 -14.04
C ASP A 1 -1.79 0.54 -13.96
N PHE A 2 -1.32 -0.72 -13.91
CA PHE A 2 -2.18 -1.91 -14.00
C PHE A 2 -3.39 -1.89 -13.04
N VAL A 3 -3.19 -1.63 -11.75
CA VAL A 3 -4.28 -1.60 -10.75
C VAL A 3 -5.25 -0.45 -11.05
N PHE A 4 -4.73 0.72 -11.40
CA PHE A 4 -5.52 1.89 -11.72
C PHE A 4 -6.38 1.68 -12.98
N ASP A 5 -5.79 1.12 -14.04
CA ASP A 5 -6.51 0.77 -15.27
C ASP A 5 -7.60 -0.26 -15.00
N LYS A 6 -7.30 -1.27 -14.20
CA LYS A 6 -8.31 -2.27 -13.78
C LYS A 6 -9.41 -1.68 -12.91
N LYS A 7 -9.10 -0.71 -12.02
CA LYS A 7 -10.10 -0.01 -11.20
C LYS A 7 -11.07 0.81 -12.07
N ARG A 8 -10.57 1.41 -13.16
CA ARG A 8 -11.41 2.13 -14.13
C ARG A 8 -12.36 1.17 -14.85
N ASP A 9 -11.88 -0.01 -15.26
CA ASP A 9 -12.69 -1.03 -15.94
C ASP A 9 -13.69 -1.71 -14.98
N PHE A 10 -13.29 -1.85 -13.70
CA PHE A 10 -14.05 -2.50 -12.63
C PHE A 10 -14.13 -1.59 -11.40
N PRO A 11 -15.08 -0.65 -11.33
CA PRO A 11 -15.17 0.32 -10.22
C PRO A 11 -15.24 -0.30 -8.82
N ALA A 12 -15.80 -1.50 -8.70
CA ALA A 12 -15.88 -2.27 -7.46
C ALA A 12 -14.59 -3.06 -7.12
N LEU A 13 -13.51 -2.91 -7.92
CA LEU A 13 -12.26 -3.61 -7.66
C LEU A 13 -11.63 -3.16 -6.35
N HIS A 14 -11.16 -4.14 -5.57
CA HIS A 14 -10.34 -3.92 -4.37
C HIS A 14 -9.02 -4.67 -4.47
N VAL A 15 -8.02 -4.14 -3.81
CA VAL A 15 -6.69 -4.76 -3.63
C VAL A 15 -6.59 -5.19 -2.18
N TYR A 16 -6.63 -6.49 -1.95
CA TYR A 16 -6.49 -7.05 -0.61
C TYR A 16 -5.01 -7.21 -0.26
N HIS A 17 -4.65 -6.78 0.94
CA HIS A 17 -3.30 -6.91 1.47
C HIS A 17 -3.34 -7.30 2.95
N PHE A 18 -2.19 -7.65 3.51
CA PHE A 18 -2.08 -8.02 4.91
C PHE A 18 -1.10 -7.10 5.63
N ALA A 19 -1.60 -6.30 6.55
CA ALA A 19 -0.91 -5.20 7.22
C ALA A 19 -0.54 -4.04 6.25
N PRO A 20 -0.11 -2.85 6.72
CA PRO A 20 0.00 -1.66 5.87
C PRO A 20 1.28 -1.62 5.00
N TYR A 21 1.99 -2.73 4.82
CA TYR A 21 3.28 -2.75 4.11
C TYR A 21 3.17 -2.23 2.67
N GLU A 22 2.20 -2.73 1.92
CA GLU A 22 2.01 -2.39 0.50
C GLU A 22 1.69 -0.91 0.31
N THR A 23 0.77 -0.38 1.11
CA THR A 23 0.36 1.03 1.03
C THR A 23 1.48 1.97 1.46
N ILE A 24 2.26 1.62 2.50
CA ILE A 24 3.45 2.36 2.92
C ILE A 24 4.52 2.33 1.83
N ALA A 25 4.79 1.17 1.24
CA ALA A 25 5.78 1.02 0.17
C ALA A 25 5.41 1.85 -1.06
N LEU A 26 4.13 1.83 -1.49
CA LEU A 26 3.65 2.62 -2.62
C LEU A 26 3.79 4.13 -2.36
N LYS A 27 3.39 4.62 -1.19
CA LYS A 27 3.56 6.03 -0.78
C LYS A 27 5.04 6.44 -0.79
N ARG A 28 5.92 5.60 -0.25
CA ARG A 28 7.37 5.84 -0.23
C ARG A 28 7.97 5.87 -1.62
N MET A 29 7.59 4.94 -2.49
CA MET A 29 8.05 4.92 -3.88
C MET A 29 7.56 6.13 -4.65
N MET A 30 6.30 6.52 -4.48
CA MET A 30 5.74 7.72 -5.10
C MET A 30 6.57 8.96 -4.71
N GLY A 31 6.82 9.18 -3.42
CA GLY A 31 7.64 10.31 -2.96
C GLY A 31 9.09 10.24 -3.48
N LYS A 32 9.71 9.05 -3.43
CA LYS A 32 11.11 8.88 -3.87
C LYS A 32 11.31 9.13 -5.37
N TYR A 33 10.36 8.71 -6.21
CA TYR A 33 10.48 8.76 -7.66
C TYR A 33 9.62 9.86 -8.31
N ALA A 34 8.88 10.64 -7.51
CA ALA A 34 7.97 11.69 -7.96
C ALA A 34 7.06 11.22 -9.12
N THR A 35 6.42 10.07 -8.95
CA THR A 35 5.60 9.44 -10.00
C THR A 35 4.32 8.84 -9.45
N ARG A 36 3.27 8.81 -10.26
CA ARG A 36 1.98 8.15 -9.96
C ARG A 36 1.26 8.68 -8.72
N GLU A 37 1.45 9.95 -8.42
CA GLU A 37 0.84 10.60 -7.26
C GLU A 37 -0.69 10.58 -7.33
N ASN A 38 -1.25 10.98 -8.48
CA ASN A 38 -2.70 11.05 -8.65
C ASN A 38 -3.36 9.67 -8.62
N GLU A 39 -2.74 8.68 -9.25
CA GLU A 39 -3.24 7.31 -9.27
C GLU A 39 -3.26 6.71 -7.86
N ILE A 40 -2.20 6.92 -7.09
CA ILE A 40 -2.12 6.44 -5.69
C ILE A 40 -3.14 7.18 -4.83
N ASP A 41 -3.27 8.48 -4.97
CA ASP A 41 -4.24 9.29 -4.24
C ASP A 41 -5.69 8.81 -4.49
N ILE A 42 -6.06 8.58 -5.74
CA ILE A 42 -7.38 8.04 -6.10
C ILE A 42 -7.59 6.66 -5.47
N LEU A 43 -6.62 5.75 -5.58
CA LEU A 43 -6.75 4.41 -5.01
C LEU A 43 -6.89 4.43 -3.48
N LEU A 44 -6.22 5.36 -2.78
CA LEU A 44 -6.34 5.53 -1.34
C LEU A 44 -7.70 6.15 -0.96
N ARG A 45 -8.10 7.24 -1.61
CA ARG A 45 -9.38 7.92 -1.33
C ARG A 45 -10.59 7.05 -1.62
N THR A 46 -10.56 6.28 -2.69
CA THR A 46 -11.66 5.34 -3.02
C THR A 46 -11.61 4.06 -2.20
N LYS A 47 -10.77 3.99 -1.15
CA LYS A 47 -10.63 2.80 -0.28
C LYS A 47 -10.43 1.52 -1.08
N CYS A 48 -9.67 1.61 -2.20
CA CYS A 48 -9.37 0.47 -3.06
C CYS A 48 -8.54 -0.60 -2.32
N PHE A 49 -7.69 -0.17 -1.38
CA PHE A 49 -6.87 -1.06 -0.56
C PHE A 49 -7.64 -1.53 0.67
N VAL A 50 -7.70 -2.86 0.87
CA VAL A 50 -8.39 -3.50 1.98
C VAL A 50 -7.40 -4.29 2.81
N ASP A 51 -7.15 -3.84 4.04
CA ASP A 51 -6.23 -4.51 4.97
C ASP A 51 -6.94 -5.65 5.71
N LEU A 52 -6.65 -6.90 5.32
CA LEU A 52 -7.22 -8.09 5.96
C LEU A 52 -6.72 -8.28 7.40
N HIS A 53 -5.53 -7.78 7.75
CA HIS A 53 -5.03 -7.84 9.12
C HIS A 53 -5.90 -7.00 10.06
N ARG A 54 -6.30 -5.79 9.64
CA ARG A 54 -7.19 -4.91 10.38
C ARG A 54 -8.56 -5.57 10.57
N ILE A 55 -9.15 -6.09 9.50
CA ILE A 55 -10.43 -6.80 9.55
C ILE A 55 -10.37 -7.96 10.54
N LEU A 56 -9.32 -8.75 10.46
CA LEU A 56 -9.15 -9.92 11.33
C LEU A 56 -9.00 -9.53 12.80
N LYS A 57 -8.19 -8.51 13.12
CA LYS A 57 -8.04 -8.02 14.50
C LYS A 57 -9.35 -7.55 15.11
N GLN A 58 -10.21 -6.92 14.31
CA GLN A 58 -11.51 -6.42 14.77
C GLN A 58 -12.58 -7.52 14.89
N SER A 59 -12.53 -8.55 14.05
CA SER A 59 -13.63 -9.52 13.93
C SER A 59 -13.36 -10.88 14.57
N ILE A 60 -12.10 -11.28 14.77
CA ILE A 60 -11.75 -12.64 15.18
C ILE A 60 -10.81 -12.64 16.40
N ARG A 61 -11.10 -13.55 17.33
CA ARG A 61 -10.20 -13.89 18.43
C ARG A 61 -9.56 -15.22 18.13
N ALA A 62 -8.29 -15.21 17.72
CA ALA A 62 -7.51 -16.42 17.41
C ALA A 62 -6.55 -16.76 18.54
N GLY A 63 -6.40 -18.04 18.85
CA GLY A 63 -5.45 -18.55 19.86
C GLY A 63 -4.02 -18.61 19.30
N VAL A 64 -3.47 -17.45 18.95
CA VAL A 64 -2.09 -17.27 18.44
C VAL A 64 -1.41 -16.15 19.22
N GLU A 65 -0.09 -16.22 19.36
CA GLU A 65 0.67 -15.15 20.01
C GLU A 65 0.65 -13.84 19.16
N ARG A 66 0.69 -14.01 17.85
CA ARG A 66 0.76 -12.88 16.90
C ARG A 66 -0.24 -13.08 15.78
N TYR A 67 -0.88 -12.01 15.38
CA TYR A 67 -1.73 -11.99 14.19
C TYR A 67 -0.89 -11.81 12.93
N SER A 68 0.14 -12.67 12.75
CA SER A 68 0.88 -12.71 11.49
C SER A 68 0.16 -13.61 10.49
N LEU A 69 0.33 -13.35 9.19
CA LEU A 69 -0.27 -14.18 8.13
C LEU A 69 0.09 -15.67 8.32
N LYS A 70 1.36 -15.94 8.67
CA LYS A 70 1.89 -17.29 8.87
C LYS A 70 1.27 -18.03 10.06
N ASP A 71 1.05 -17.33 11.18
CA ASP A 71 0.42 -17.93 12.37
C ASP A 71 -1.06 -18.24 12.15
N LEU A 72 -1.67 -17.53 11.18
CA LEU A 72 -3.07 -17.66 10.83
C LEU A 72 -3.35 -18.71 9.74
N GLU A 73 -2.34 -19.14 8.99
CA GLU A 73 -2.46 -20.14 7.92
C GLU A 73 -3.15 -21.44 8.37
N LYS A 74 -2.93 -21.84 9.62
CA LYS A 74 -3.60 -23.02 10.22
C LYS A 74 -5.14 -22.90 10.28
N TYR A 75 -5.69 -21.69 10.31
CA TYR A 75 -7.14 -21.47 10.38
C TYR A 75 -7.80 -21.46 9.01
N HIS A 76 -7.12 -20.94 7.99
CA HIS A 76 -7.64 -20.92 6.62
C HIS A 76 -7.09 -22.04 5.73
N GLY A 77 -6.25 -22.94 6.30
CA GLY A 77 -5.82 -24.15 5.66
C GLY A 77 -4.81 -23.99 4.52
N PHE A 78 -4.07 -22.87 4.49
CA PHE A 78 -2.99 -22.69 3.53
C PHE A 78 -1.74 -23.43 3.95
N VAL A 79 -1.10 -24.12 3.01
CA VAL A 79 0.17 -24.82 3.22
C VAL A 79 1.19 -24.31 2.24
N ARG A 80 2.31 -23.82 2.75
CA ARG A 80 3.42 -23.29 1.95
C ARG A 80 4.17 -24.40 1.23
N GLU A 81 4.65 -24.09 0.04
CA GLU A 81 5.42 -25.04 -0.76
C GLU A 81 6.84 -25.22 -0.20
N MET A 82 7.43 -24.18 0.39
CA MET A 82 8.80 -24.22 0.91
C MET A 82 8.85 -23.89 2.42
N ASP A 83 9.79 -24.53 3.13
CA ASP A 83 10.03 -24.25 4.54
C ASP A 83 10.50 -22.81 4.79
N LEU A 84 9.88 -22.17 5.78
CA LEU A 84 10.13 -20.76 6.11
C LEU A 84 11.56 -20.47 6.56
N ARG A 85 12.25 -21.43 7.17
CA ARG A 85 13.64 -21.24 7.63
C ARG A 85 14.59 -21.15 6.44
N THR A 86 14.40 -22.02 5.46
CA THR A 86 15.15 -22.00 4.19
C THR A 86 14.92 -20.71 3.44
N LEU A 87 13.67 -20.26 3.31
CA LEU A 87 13.30 -19.02 2.67
C LEU A 87 13.89 -17.78 3.35
N SER A 88 13.88 -17.76 4.70
CA SER A 88 14.44 -16.65 5.47
C SER A 88 15.94 -16.47 5.24
N LYS A 89 16.67 -17.58 5.09
CA LYS A 89 18.11 -17.56 4.76
C LYS A 89 18.34 -16.98 3.37
N PHE A 90 17.65 -17.50 2.36
CA PHE A 90 17.76 -16.97 0.98
C PHE A 90 17.41 -15.48 0.90
N LYS A 91 16.38 -15.05 1.64
CA LYS A 91 16.00 -13.64 1.69
C LYS A 91 17.12 -12.77 2.26
N ALA A 92 17.71 -13.16 3.39
CA ALA A 92 18.79 -12.41 4.02
C ALA A 92 20.03 -12.33 3.13
N ASP A 93 20.43 -13.45 2.52
CA ASP A 93 21.56 -13.51 1.59
C ASP A 93 21.30 -12.64 0.35
N PHE A 94 20.09 -12.68 -0.21
CA PHE A 94 19.69 -11.88 -1.35
C PHE A 94 19.70 -10.36 -1.05
N GLU A 95 19.12 -9.96 0.09
CA GLU A 95 19.14 -8.55 0.55
C GLU A 95 20.58 -8.06 0.75
N PHE A 96 21.45 -8.85 1.39
CA PHE A 96 22.86 -8.52 1.57
C PHE A 96 23.60 -8.34 0.24
N LEU A 97 23.34 -9.20 -0.75
CA LEU A 97 23.97 -9.10 -2.07
C LEU A 97 23.49 -7.85 -2.82
N LEU A 98 22.21 -7.50 -2.72
CA LEU A 98 21.67 -6.27 -3.31
C LEU A 98 22.28 -5.02 -2.68
N GLU A 99 22.34 -4.95 -1.35
CA GLU A 99 22.92 -3.82 -0.62
C GLU A 99 24.42 -3.66 -0.90
N SER A 100 25.14 -4.78 -1.00
CA SER A 100 26.57 -4.83 -1.31
C SER A 100 26.86 -4.60 -2.80
N LYS A 101 25.84 -4.46 -3.65
CA LYS A 101 25.94 -4.34 -5.13
C LYS A 101 26.68 -5.50 -5.80
N LYS A 102 26.64 -6.70 -5.21
CA LYS A 102 27.25 -7.92 -5.74
C LYS A 102 26.24 -8.74 -6.55
N PHE A 103 25.68 -8.12 -7.57
CA PHE A 103 24.58 -8.68 -8.36
C PHE A 103 24.96 -9.98 -9.08
N GLU A 104 26.23 -10.14 -9.42
CA GLU A 104 26.80 -11.32 -10.08
C GLU A 104 26.76 -12.59 -9.20
N LEU A 105 26.64 -12.42 -7.87
CA LEU A 105 26.52 -13.53 -6.95
C LEU A 105 25.06 -13.97 -6.67
N ILE A 106 24.11 -13.25 -7.22
CA ILE A 106 22.70 -13.61 -7.08
C ILE A 106 22.38 -14.77 -8.01
N THR A 107 22.11 -15.92 -7.42
CA THR A 107 21.81 -17.15 -8.18
C THR A 107 20.35 -17.22 -8.61
N GLU A 108 20.06 -18.02 -9.63
CA GLU A 108 18.67 -18.29 -10.05
C GLU A 108 17.87 -19.01 -8.96
N GLU A 109 18.51 -19.85 -8.16
CA GLU A 109 17.87 -20.51 -6.99
C GLU A 109 17.40 -19.46 -5.96
N MET A 110 18.21 -18.44 -5.65
CA MET A 110 17.80 -17.34 -4.78
C MET A 110 16.61 -16.57 -5.35
N LYS A 111 16.62 -16.27 -6.65
CA LYS A 111 15.50 -15.57 -7.31
C LYS A 111 14.22 -16.40 -7.24
N GLN A 112 14.30 -17.69 -7.52
CA GLN A 112 13.17 -18.62 -7.44
C GLN A 112 12.63 -18.73 -6.00
N ALA A 113 13.50 -18.82 -5.00
CA ALA A 113 13.10 -18.86 -3.60
C ALA A 113 12.35 -17.58 -3.19
N ILE A 114 12.81 -16.39 -3.59
CA ILE A 114 12.12 -15.12 -3.34
C ILE A 114 10.78 -15.05 -4.08
N GLN A 115 10.75 -15.53 -5.32
CA GLN A 115 9.50 -15.57 -6.09
C GLN A 115 8.46 -16.47 -5.44
N LEU A 116 8.84 -17.69 -5.02
CA LEU A 116 7.97 -18.61 -4.31
C LEU A 116 7.48 -18.03 -2.99
N TYR A 117 8.36 -17.34 -2.24
CA TYR A 117 7.97 -16.66 -1.01
C TYR A 117 6.86 -15.64 -1.25
N ASN A 118 7.03 -14.75 -2.24
CA ASN A 118 6.02 -13.75 -2.58
C ASN A 118 4.73 -14.39 -3.11
N GLN A 119 4.85 -15.45 -3.88
CA GLN A 119 3.71 -16.22 -4.40
C GLN A 119 2.90 -16.83 -3.25
N ASP A 120 3.57 -17.47 -2.29
CA ASP A 120 2.94 -18.06 -1.11
C ASP A 120 2.24 -16.98 -0.27
N ASP A 121 2.86 -15.80 -0.07
CA ASP A 121 2.22 -14.70 0.66
C ASP A 121 0.96 -14.18 -0.07
N CYS A 122 0.97 -14.10 -1.40
CA CYS A 122 -0.21 -13.74 -2.19
C CYS A 122 -1.33 -14.78 -2.08
N PHE A 123 -1.00 -16.07 -2.22
CA PHE A 123 -1.99 -17.14 -2.11
C PHE A 123 -2.51 -17.29 -0.68
N SER A 124 -1.66 -17.17 0.33
CA SER A 124 -2.08 -17.17 1.73
C SER A 124 -3.06 -16.03 2.02
N THR A 125 -2.79 -14.83 1.49
CA THR A 125 -3.71 -13.68 1.59
C THR A 125 -5.04 -13.95 0.87
N LEU A 126 -5.03 -14.58 -0.31
CA LEU A 126 -6.24 -14.98 -1.02
C LEU A 126 -7.05 -16.01 -0.23
N HIS A 127 -6.41 -17.04 0.32
CA HIS A 127 -7.05 -18.06 1.16
C HIS A 127 -7.67 -17.44 2.42
N LEU A 128 -6.94 -16.51 3.07
CA LEU A 128 -7.46 -15.76 4.22
C LEU A 128 -8.72 -14.97 3.84
N HIS A 129 -8.69 -14.23 2.72
CA HIS A 129 -9.86 -13.49 2.22
C HIS A 129 -11.05 -14.41 1.99
N GLN A 130 -10.86 -15.54 1.30
CA GLN A 130 -11.93 -16.51 1.02
C GLN A 130 -12.50 -17.12 2.31
N TRP A 131 -11.65 -17.40 3.28
CA TRP A 131 -12.08 -17.90 4.59
C TRP A 131 -12.90 -16.86 5.34
N LEU A 132 -12.46 -15.61 5.40
CA LEU A 132 -13.20 -14.51 6.04
C LEU A 132 -14.58 -14.29 5.38
N GLU A 133 -14.66 -14.37 4.07
CA GLU A 133 -15.95 -14.27 3.35
C GLU A 133 -16.88 -15.44 3.67
N LYS A 134 -16.34 -16.65 3.83
CA LYS A 134 -17.13 -17.83 4.25
C LYS A 134 -17.67 -17.66 5.67
N GLU A 135 -16.83 -17.22 6.61
CA GLU A 135 -17.26 -16.95 8.00
C GLU A 135 -18.29 -15.81 8.07
N ARG A 136 -18.10 -14.75 7.28
CA ARG A 136 -19.07 -13.66 7.14
C ARG A 136 -20.41 -14.17 6.66
N ALA A 137 -20.43 -14.96 5.59
CA ALA A 137 -21.67 -15.54 5.03
C ALA A 137 -22.38 -16.44 6.05
N LEU A 138 -21.64 -17.23 6.82
CA LEU A 138 -22.17 -18.06 7.88
C LEU A 138 -22.84 -17.23 9.00
N LEU A 139 -22.21 -16.12 9.42
CA LEU A 139 -22.76 -15.24 10.45
C LEU A 139 -24.03 -14.53 9.95
N ILE A 140 -24.05 -14.06 8.71
CA ILE A 140 -25.24 -13.45 8.10
C ILE A 140 -26.38 -14.46 8.04
N SER A 141 -26.13 -15.72 7.68
CA SER A 141 -27.15 -16.76 7.67
C SER A 141 -27.75 -17.06 9.06
N LYS A 142 -27.01 -16.71 10.13
CA LYS A 142 -27.46 -16.81 11.51
C LYS A 142 -28.14 -15.54 12.04
N GLY A 143 -28.34 -14.54 11.18
CA GLY A 143 -29.06 -13.30 11.50
C GLY A 143 -28.16 -12.12 11.94
N SER A 144 -26.82 -12.23 11.82
CA SER A 144 -25.93 -11.10 12.07
C SER A 144 -25.98 -10.09 10.93
N ASP A 145 -26.02 -8.81 11.23
CA ASP A 145 -25.84 -7.74 10.23
C ASP A 145 -24.37 -7.36 10.17
N ILE A 146 -23.73 -7.69 9.03
CA ILE A 146 -22.31 -7.39 8.79
C ILE A 146 -22.23 -6.65 7.45
N PRO A 147 -22.50 -5.35 7.42
CA PRO A 147 -22.43 -4.56 6.20
C PRO A 147 -21.01 -4.44 5.70
N ARG A 148 -20.86 -4.19 4.40
CA ARG A 148 -19.58 -3.77 3.81
C ARG A 148 -19.47 -2.25 3.88
N PRO A 149 -18.28 -1.71 4.13
CA PRO A 149 -18.06 -0.27 4.01
C PRO A 149 -18.44 0.20 2.61
N ILE A 150 -19.20 1.27 2.53
CA ILE A 150 -19.54 1.92 1.25
C ILE A 150 -18.33 2.79 0.88
N SER A 151 -17.78 2.57 -0.30
CA SER A 151 -16.81 3.49 -0.89
C SER A 151 -17.55 4.76 -1.28
N ASN A 152 -17.35 5.84 -0.55
CA ASN A 152 -17.78 7.14 -1.03
C ASN A 152 -16.69 7.65 -1.96
N ASP A 153 -17.04 7.95 -3.21
CA ASP A 153 -16.17 8.73 -4.08
C ASP A 153 -16.04 10.12 -3.45
N ILE A 154 -14.91 10.33 -2.78
CA ILE A 154 -14.59 11.64 -2.23
C ILE A 154 -14.04 12.45 -3.40
N GLU A 155 -14.86 13.33 -3.96
CA GLU A 155 -14.42 14.29 -4.97
C GLU A 155 -13.26 15.15 -4.43
N GLU A 156 -12.34 15.49 -5.31
CA GLU A 156 -11.27 16.42 -4.92
C GLU A 156 -11.90 17.77 -4.57
N PRO A 157 -11.43 18.42 -3.48
CA PRO A 157 -11.88 19.76 -3.16
C PRO A 157 -11.67 20.73 -4.33
N GLU A 158 -12.65 21.57 -4.62
CA GLU A 158 -12.65 22.51 -5.77
C GLU A 158 -11.38 23.37 -5.86
N HIS A 159 -10.83 23.79 -4.71
CA HIS A 159 -9.60 24.59 -4.67
C HIS A 159 -8.36 23.79 -5.13
N VAL A 160 -8.35 22.46 -4.98
CA VAL A 160 -7.27 21.58 -5.47
C VAL A 160 -7.37 21.45 -6.98
N THR A 161 -8.58 21.24 -7.51
CA THR A 161 -8.84 21.14 -8.94
C THR A 161 -8.42 22.44 -9.65
N ALA A 162 -8.83 23.60 -9.16
CA ALA A 162 -8.46 24.90 -9.72
C ALA A 162 -6.94 25.16 -9.67
N HIS A 163 -6.26 24.68 -8.64
CA HIS A 163 -4.80 24.76 -8.53
C HIS A 163 -4.10 23.88 -9.57
N LEU A 164 -4.57 22.64 -9.74
CA LEU A 164 -4.05 21.70 -10.74
C LEU A 164 -4.26 22.22 -12.17
N GLU A 165 -5.42 22.75 -12.49
CA GLU A 165 -5.71 23.36 -13.80
C GLU A 165 -4.71 24.46 -14.17
N ARG A 166 -4.22 25.21 -13.19
CA ARG A 166 -3.20 26.25 -13.40
C ARG A 166 -1.79 25.68 -13.61
N ILE A 167 -1.45 24.60 -12.92
CA ILE A 167 -0.07 24.05 -12.93
C ILE A 167 0.15 23.07 -14.08
N THR A 168 -0.86 22.26 -14.42
CA THR A 168 -0.75 21.20 -15.42
C THR A 168 -0.21 21.71 -16.77
N PRO A 169 -0.70 22.82 -17.35
CA PRO A 169 -0.16 23.32 -18.62
C PRO A 169 1.33 23.68 -18.54
N ILE A 170 1.78 24.22 -17.39
CA ILE A 170 3.18 24.57 -17.16
C ILE A 170 4.04 23.31 -17.08
N TYR A 171 3.56 22.30 -16.35
CA TYR A 171 4.21 21.02 -16.23
C TYR A 171 4.35 20.33 -17.61
N GLU A 172 3.28 20.26 -18.39
CA GLU A 172 3.26 19.68 -19.72
C GLU A 172 4.22 20.40 -20.68
N ALA A 173 4.25 21.74 -20.65
CA ALA A 173 5.17 22.53 -21.46
C ALA A 173 6.65 22.26 -21.10
N LEU A 174 6.96 22.10 -19.80
CA LEU A 174 8.30 21.76 -19.34
C LEU A 174 8.69 20.34 -19.73
N MET A 175 7.75 19.41 -19.68
CA MET A 175 7.97 17.97 -19.96
C MET A 175 7.92 17.63 -21.45
N HIS A 176 7.53 18.59 -22.30
CA HIS A 176 7.42 18.36 -23.75
C HIS A 176 8.76 17.85 -24.35
N GLU A 177 8.71 16.70 -25.04
CA GLU A 177 9.86 16.05 -25.69
C GLU A 177 11.03 15.70 -24.75
N ILE A 178 10.77 15.48 -23.46
CA ILE A 178 11.80 14.99 -22.56
C ILE A 178 11.82 13.45 -22.55
N PRO A 179 12.96 12.83 -22.90
CA PRO A 179 13.11 11.38 -22.85
C PRO A 179 12.87 10.82 -21.45
N LEU A 180 12.27 9.62 -21.36
CA LEU A 180 12.08 8.90 -20.08
C LEU A 180 13.45 8.49 -19.50
N ASP A 181 14.34 8.00 -20.34
CA ASP A 181 15.70 7.63 -19.92
C ASP A 181 16.53 8.89 -19.65
N VAL A 182 17.08 8.97 -18.45
CA VAL A 182 17.93 10.10 -18.03
C VAL A 182 19.21 10.18 -18.85
N THR A 183 19.70 9.07 -19.39
CA THR A 183 20.94 9.02 -20.18
C THR A 183 20.78 9.62 -21.58
N GLU A 184 19.56 9.69 -22.09
CA GLU A 184 19.22 10.27 -23.39
C GLU A 184 18.96 11.78 -23.32
N ARG A 185 18.87 12.37 -22.12
CA ARG A 185 18.54 13.78 -21.90
C ARG A 185 19.74 14.68 -22.14
N THR A 186 19.51 15.76 -22.86
CA THR A 186 20.45 16.90 -22.88
C THR A 186 20.46 17.61 -21.53
N LYS A 187 21.46 18.45 -21.27
CA LYS A 187 21.53 19.27 -20.03
C LYS A 187 20.31 20.18 -19.90
N GLU A 188 19.81 20.74 -20.97
CA GLU A 188 18.63 21.59 -21.01
C GLU A 188 17.37 20.79 -20.68
N GLN A 189 17.19 19.63 -21.31
CA GLN A 189 16.08 18.72 -21.02
C GLN A 189 16.10 18.23 -19.56
N GLN A 190 17.28 17.96 -19.02
CA GLN A 190 17.42 17.59 -17.60
C GLN A 190 17.06 18.75 -16.68
N ALA A 191 17.45 19.98 -17.00
CA ALA A 191 17.06 21.18 -16.23
C ALA A 191 15.54 21.39 -16.28
N ARG A 192 14.91 21.28 -17.45
CA ARG A 192 13.45 21.35 -17.61
C ARG A 192 12.74 20.25 -16.82
N PHE A 193 13.25 19.03 -16.85
CA PHE A 193 12.72 17.92 -16.05
C PHE A 193 12.76 18.23 -14.55
N ILE A 194 13.87 18.76 -14.05
CA ILE A 194 14.00 19.13 -12.64
C ILE A 194 13.00 20.24 -12.29
N LEU A 195 12.91 21.29 -13.09
CA LEU A 195 11.96 22.38 -12.89
C LEU A 195 10.50 21.88 -12.89
N ALA A 196 10.13 21.02 -13.83
CA ALA A 196 8.81 20.41 -13.87
C ALA A 196 8.49 19.64 -12.58
N ASN A 197 9.46 18.87 -12.08
CA ASN A 197 9.29 18.09 -10.85
C ASN A 197 9.39 18.94 -9.57
N MET A 198 9.88 20.16 -9.62
CA MET A 198 9.82 21.14 -8.52
C MET A 198 8.47 21.86 -8.45
N LEU A 199 7.71 21.89 -9.54
CA LEU A 199 6.37 22.45 -9.50
C LEU A 199 5.52 21.69 -8.48
N ASP A 200 4.84 22.42 -7.63
CA ASP A 200 3.94 21.89 -6.61
C ASP A 200 4.61 20.91 -5.59
N TRP A 201 5.93 21.02 -5.44
CA TRP A 201 6.71 20.14 -4.57
C TRP A 201 6.18 20.13 -3.12
N TYR A 202 5.88 21.28 -2.54
CA TYR A 202 5.36 21.38 -1.17
C TYR A 202 4.04 20.62 -0.98
N ARG A 203 3.13 20.69 -1.93
CA ARG A 203 1.85 19.99 -1.86
C ARG A 203 2.05 18.48 -1.94
N ARG A 204 2.95 18.02 -2.80
CA ARG A 204 3.29 16.59 -2.92
C ARG A 204 3.91 16.04 -1.64
N GLU A 205 4.85 16.75 -1.04
CA GLU A 205 5.45 16.37 0.24
C GLU A 205 4.40 16.33 1.36
N GLN A 206 3.50 17.30 1.40
CA GLN A 206 2.42 17.35 2.38
C GLN A 206 1.37 16.25 2.19
N LYS A 207 1.16 15.73 0.98
CA LYS A 207 0.18 14.65 0.74
C LYS A 207 0.46 13.42 1.59
N SER A 208 1.71 12.99 1.69
CA SER A 208 2.08 11.85 2.52
C SER A 208 1.72 12.06 3.99
N PHE A 209 1.91 13.28 4.50
CA PHE A 209 1.51 13.67 5.85
C PHE A 209 -0.02 13.63 6.01
N TRP A 210 -0.78 14.21 5.07
CA TRP A 210 -2.24 14.23 5.14
C TRP A 210 -2.85 12.84 5.02
N TRP A 211 -2.33 11.97 4.15
CA TRP A 211 -2.77 10.58 4.07
C TRP A 211 -2.54 9.83 5.38
N GLU A 212 -1.43 10.09 6.07
CA GLU A 212 -1.15 9.50 7.36
C GLU A 212 -2.05 10.07 8.45
N TYR A 213 -2.25 11.38 8.47
CA TYR A 213 -3.16 12.04 9.38
C TYR A 213 -4.59 11.48 9.28
N TYR A 214 -5.15 11.41 8.06
CA TYR A 214 -6.48 10.86 7.87
C TYR A 214 -6.55 9.36 8.19
N ARG A 215 -5.52 8.60 7.90
CA ARG A 215 -5.43 7.18 8.30
C ARG A 215 -5.55 7.05 9.82
N ILE A 216 -4.81 7.84 10.58
CA ILE A 216 -4.84 7.82 12.05
C ILE A 216 -6.21 8.27 12.58
N MET A 217 -6.82 9.27 11.98
CA MET A 217 -8.14 9.76 12.36
C MET A 217 -9.28 8.75 12.12
N GLU A 218 -9.08 7.77 11.23
CA GLU A 218 -10.03 6.68 10.97
C GLU A 218 -9.82 5.45 11.88
N LEU A 219 -8.76 5.44 12.71
CA LEU A 219 -8.49 4.32 13.61
C LEU A 219 -9.42 4.38 14.83
N GLU A 220 -9.86 3.20 15.26
CA GLU A 220 -10.58 3.04 16.52
C GLU A 220 -9.64 3.23 17.73
N PRO A 221 -10.15 3.60 18.91
CA PRO A 221 -9.32 3.82 20.09
C PRO A 221 -8.37 2.68 20.44
N ASP A 222 -8.80 1.44 20.26
CA ASP A 222 -7.97 0.24 20.52
C ASP A 222 -6.86 0.08 19.49
N GLU A 223 -7.10 0.47 18.23
CA GLU A 223 -6.07 0.45 17.17
C GLU A 223 -5.02 1.55 17.39
N LEU A 224 -5.45 2.69 17.93
CA LEU A 224 -4.55 3.80 18.25
C LEU A 224 -3.53 3.44 19.36
N LEU A 225 -3.81 2.46 20.22
CA LEU A 225 -2.85 1.97 21.21
C LEU A 225 -1.62 1.31 20.59
N ASP A 226 -1.81 0.65 19.45
CA ASP A 226 -0.73 -0.01 18.72
C ASP A 226 0.01 0.97 17.77
N GLU A 227 -0.51 2.20 17.62
CA GLU A 227 0.02 3.18 16.66
C GLU A 227 1.17 4.00 17.28
N LYS A 228 2.37 3.85 16.69
CA LYS A 228 3.60 4.48 17.22
C LYS A 228 3.63 6.00 17.06
N THR A 229 2.85 6.54 16.14
CA THR A 229 2.82 7.97 15.80
C THR A 229 1.66 8.72 16.42
N ALA A 230 0.83 8.03 17.23
CA ALA A 230 -0.29 8.61 17.93
C ALA A 230 -0.12 8.51 19.46
N ILE A 231 -0.68 9.49 20.18
CA ILE A 231 -0.83 9.46 21.64
C ILE A 231 -2.32 9.39 21.93
N THR A 232 -2.72 8.40 22.70
CA THR A 232 -4.13 8.12 22.99
C THR A 232 -4.46 8.29 24.47
N TYR A 233 -5.76 8.28 24.78
CA TYR A 233 -6.27 8.39 26.16
C TYR A 233 -5.78 9.62 26.94
N LEU A 234 -5.49 10.71 26.22
CA LEU A 234 -5.20 11.99 26.85
C LEU A 234 -6.42 12.47 27.63
N GLN A 235 -6.20 12.83 28.88
CA GLN A 235 -7.22 13.48 29.71
C GLN A 235 -6.84 14.95 29.86
N PHE A 236 -7.80 15.84 29.60
CA PHE A 236 -7.62 17.26 29.87
C PHE A 236 -7.61 17.47 31.39
N THR A 237 -6.47 17.91 31.93
CA THR A 237 -6.29 18.10 33.38
C THR A 237 -6.59 19.53 33.85
N GLY A 238 -6.92 20.44 32.93
CA GLY A 238 -7.29 21.84 33.21
C GLY A 238 -6.08 22.76 33.34
N GLU A 239 -6.01 23.71 32.51
CA GLU A 239 -5.66 25.11 32.57
C GLU A 239 -5.83 25.73 31.22
#